data_dafee4df150d6c030b80b1a020921cdb
#
_entry.id   dafee4df150d6c030b80b1a020921cdb
#
_cell.length_a   1.000
_cell.length_b   1.000
_cell.length_c   1.000
_cell.angle_alpha   90.00
_cell.angle_beta   90.00
_cell.angle_gamma   90.00
#
_symmetry.space_group_name_H-M   'P 1'
#
loop_
_entity.id
_entity.type
_entity.pdbx_description
1 polymer ?
#
loop_
_entity_poly.entity_id
_entity_poly.type
_entity_poly.pdbx_seq_one_letter_code
_entity_poly.pdbx_strand_id
1 'polypeptide(L)'
;MALKPNFFQAIAAFTLAYQAFKYIKRQAALLEKWDYSILGVRLMGVTKDFLDLQLEIEIKNPSAVSLTVSEFAMDVYLDGIKIGNTAKQGEYSIPKYGSNIFTFNVRAYYKTLGPALGVLISKIGQLNSVQIRLKGKLYVQTVPGVFAPVPFDITDTAINLYKQFN
;
A
#
# COMPACT_ATOMS: atom_id res chain seq x y z
N MET A 1 -42.79 3.12 17.52
CA MET A 1 -43.52 2.34 16.49
C MET A 1 -42.58 2.17 15.30
N ALA A 2 -41.92 1.02 15.13
CA ALA A 2 -40.97 0.80 14.06
C ALA A 2 -41.76 0.49 12.76
N LEU A 3 -41.54 1.32 11.73
CA LEU A 3 -42.10 1.09 10.42
C LEU A 3 -41.51 -0.21 9.84
N LYS A 4 -42.34 -1.21 9.60
CA LYS A 4 -41.91 -2.42 8.85
C LYS A 4 -41.51 -1.97 7.45
N PRO A 5 -40.33 -2.32 6.94
CA PRO A 5 -39.96 -1.99 5.59
C PRO A 5 -40.93 -2.67 4.63
N ASN A 6 -41.49 -1.89 3.72
CA ASN A 6 -42.37 -2.44 2.66
C ASN A 6 -41.52 -3.37 1.78
N PHE A 7 -42.14 -4.44 1.28
CA PHE A 7 -41.51 -5.44 0.39
C PHE A 7 -40.69 -4.81 -0.74
N PHE A 8 -41.16 -3.71 -1.32
CA PHE A 8 -40.43 -2.95 -2.35
C PHE A 8 -39.15 -2.28 -1.81
N GLN A 9 -39.16 -1.80 -0.57
CA GLN A 9 -37.95 -1.22 0.06
C GLN A 9 -36.88 -2.30 0.34
N ALA A 10 -37.32 -3.51 0.71
CA ALA A 10 -36.41 -4.64 0.90
C ALA A 10 -35.76 -5.10 -0.42
N ILE A 11 -36.58 -5.17 -1.51
CA ILE A 11 -36.03 -5.48 -2.84
C ILE A 11 -35.08 -4.41 -3.33
N ALA A 12 -35.40 -3.12 -3.17
CA ALA A 12 -34.52 -2.03 -3.56
C ALA A 12 -33.20 -2.05 -2.79
N ALA A 13 -33.26 -2.28 -1.47
CA ALA A 13 -32.06 -2.41 -0.65
C ALA A 13 -31.19 -3.62 -1.05
N PHE A 14 -31.81 -4.76 -1.36
CA PHE A 14 -31.11 -5.95 -1.82
C PHE A 14 -30.46 -5.74 -3.20
N THR A 15 -31.16 -5.06 -4.11
CA THR A 15 -30.63 -4.74 -5.44
C THR A 15 -29.44 -3.79 -5.36
N LEU A 16 -29.52 -2.76 -4.51
CA LEU A 16 -28.41 -1.84 -4.26
C LEU A 16 -27.21 -2.55 -3.63
N ALA A 17 -27.43 -3.40 -2.64
CA ALA A 17 -26.37 -4.19 -2.01
C ALA A 17 -25.70 -5.14 -3.00
N TYR A 18 -26.49 -5.80 -3.87
CA TYR A 18 -25.97 -6.68 -4.93
C TYR A 18 -25.14 -5.91 -5.96
N GLN A 19 -25.63 -4.75 -6.41
CA GLN A 19 -24.89 -3.89 -7.35
C GLN A 19 -23.58 -3.37 -6.73
N ALA A 20 -23.62 -2.93 -5.46
CA ALA A 20 -22.43 -2.53 -4.72
C ALA A 20 -21.42 -3.68 -4.60
N PHE A 21 -21.88 -4.88 -4.25
CA PHE A 21 -21.04 -6.07 -4.16
C PHE A 21 -20.40 -6.43 -5.51
N LYS A 22 -21.17 -6.39 -6.59
CA LYS A 22 -20.69 -6.64 -7.96
C LYS A 22 -19.65 -5.59 -8.39
N TYR A 23 -19.89 -4.33 -8.02
CA TYR A 23 -18.94 -3.24 -8.27
C TYR A 23 -17.65 -3.43 -7.50
N ILE A 24 -17.72 -3.75 -6.20
CA ILE A 24 -16.55 -4.04 -5.35
C ILE A 24 -15.75 -5.21 -5.91
N LYS A 25 -16.40 -6.32 -6.30
CA LYS A 25 -15.72 -7.45 -6.95
C LYS A 25 -15.01 -7.07 -8.24
N ARG A 26 -15.67 -6.23 -9.05
CA ARG A 26 -15.09 -5.74 -10.31
C ARG A 26 -13.89 -4.82 -10.06
N GLN A 27 -13.96 -3.95 -9.04
CA GLN A 27 -12.84 -3.10 -8.63
C GLN A 27 -11.69 -3.93 -8.06
N ALA A 28 -11.95 -4.92 -7.21
CA ALA A 28 -10.93 -5.82 -6.69
C ALA A 28 -10.21 -6.58 -7.83
N ALA A 29 -10.95 -7.08 -8.82
CA ALA A 29 -10.37 -7.73 -10.00
C ALA A 29 -9.55 -6.77 -10.89
N LEU A 30 -9.89 -5.47 -10.90
CA LEU A 30 -9.08 -4.46 -11.58
C LEU A 30 -7.79 -4.18 -10.81
N LEU A 31 -7.84 -4.22 -9.48
CA LEU A 31 -6.68 -3.99 -8.61
C LEU A 31 -5.66 -5.14 -8.64
N GLU A 32 -6.11 -6.38 -8.92
CA GLU A 32 -5.22 -7.52 -9.18
C GLU A 32 -4.34 -7.30 -10.43
N LYS A 33 -4.73 -6.40 -11.31
CA LYS A 33 -3.98 -6.06 -12.54
C LYS A 33 -3.08 -4.85 -12.37
N TRP A 34 -3.09 -4.22 -11.20
CA TRP A 34 -2.25 -3.06 -10.95
C TRP A 34 -0.79 -3.48 -10.86
N ASP A 35 0.04 -2.65 -11.44
CA ASP A 35 1.47 -2.81 -11.35
C ASP A 35 2.01 -1.89 -10.26
N TYR A 36 2.81 -2.47 -9.37
CA TYR A 36 3.44 -1.78 -8.26
C TYR A 36 4.94 -1.88 -8.43
N SER A 37 5.63 -0.78 -8.34
CA SER A 37 7.09 -0.74 -8.41
C SER A 37 7.66 0.04 -7.24
N ILE A 38 8.63 -0.53 -6.54
CA ILE A 38 9.41 0.20 -5.56
C ILE A 38 10.48 0.96 -6.34
N LEU A 39 10.34 2.29 -6.41
CA LEU A 39 11.28 3.14 -7.15
C LEU A 39 12.55 3.40 -6.36
N GLY A 40 12.46 3.50 -5.04
CA GLY A 40 13.62 3.82 -4.23
C GLY A 40 13.41 3.63 -2.73
N VAL A 41 14.52 3.40 -2.03
CA VAL A 41 14.61 3.49 -0.56
C VAL A 41 15.80 4.37 -0.22
N ARG A 42 15.56 5.43 0.54
CA ARG A 42 16.62 6.33 1.02
C ARG A 42 16.77 6.20 2.52
N LEU A 43 18.02 6.18 2.97
CA LEU A 43 18.34 6.35 4.37
C LEU A 43 18.33 7.86 4.69
N MET A 44 17.36 8.30 5.46
CA MET A 44 17.17 9.71 5.81
C MET A 44 17.91 10.08 7.10
N GLY A 45 18.11 9.12 7.98
CA GLY A 45 18.78 9.36 9.25
C GLY A 45 19.11 8.07 10.00
N VAL A 46 20.19 8.13 10.76
CA VAL A 46 20.62 7.08 11.68
C VAL A 46 20.82 7.71 13.04
N THR A 47 20.15 7.19 14.05
CA THR A 47 20.33 7.59 15.44
C THR A 47 20.78 6.38 16.27
N LYS A 48 21.00 6.57 17.57
CA LYS A 48 21.29 5.46 18.48
C LYS A 48 20.09 4.53 18.72
N ASP A 49 18.86 4.97 18.40
CA ASP A 49 17.63 4.28 18.76
C ASP A 49 16.86 3.76 17.51
N PHE A 50 17.05 4.37 16.35
CA PHE A 50 16.30 4.05 15.13
C PHE A 50 17.01 4.44 13.82
N LEU A 51 16.52 3.85 12.73
CA LEU A 51 16.79 4.24 11.35
C LEU A 51 15.53 4.91 10.78
N ASP A 52 15.69 6.05 10.10
CA ASP A 52 14.64 6.66 9.29
C ASP A 52 14.89 6.34 7.82
N LEU A 53 13.90 5.72 7.20
CA LEU A 53 13.90 5.34 5.79
C LEU A 53 12.78 6.07 5.06
N GLN A 54 13.04 6.44 3.82
CA GLN A 54 12.04 6.95 2.90
C GLN A 54 11.87 5.95 1.75
N LEU A 55 10.63 5.53 1.50
CA LEU A 55 10.24 4.64 0.42
C LEU A 55 9.49 5.41 -0.66
N GLU A 56 9.83 5.19 -1.92
CA GLU A 56 9.08 5.69 -3.07
C GLU A 56 8.46 4.52 -3.82
N ILE A 57 7.14 4.55 -4.00
CA ILE A 57 6.36 3.50 -4.64
C ILE A 57 5.57 4.10 -5.79
N GLU A 58 5.76 3.58 -6.99
CA GLU A 58 4.90 3.90 -8.13
C GLU A 58 3.75 2.89 -8.20
N ILE A 59 2.54 3.40 -8.37
CA ILE A 59 1.35 2.58 -8.62
C ILE A 59 0.81 2.93 -10.00
N LYS A 60 0.77 1.94 -10.90
CA LYS A 60 0.25 2.07 -12.26
C LYS A 60 -1.16 1.52 -12.34
N ASN A 61 -2.05 2.32 -12.88
CA ASN A 61 -3.45 1.96 -13.11
C ASN A 61 -3.65 1.59 -14.59
N PRO A 62 -3.71 0.30 -14.95
CA PRO A 62 -3.94 -0.12 -16.33
C PRO A 62 -5.39 -0.01 -16.78
N SER A 63 -6.29 0.45 -15.91
CA SER A 63 -7.72 0.52 -16.20
C SER A 63 -8.13 1.80 -16.90
N ALA A 64 -9.28 1.75 -17.58
CA ALA A 64 -9.89 2.91 -18.23
C ALA A 64 -10.60 3.88 -17.24
N VAL A 65 -10.54 3.60 -15.94
CA VAL A 65 -11.19 4.38 -14.89
C VAL A 65 -10.16 4.93 -13.93
N SER A 66 -10.22 6.22 -13.63
CA SER A 66 -9.43 6.83 -12.56
C SER A 66 -9.92 6.34 -11.20
N LEU A 67 -9.01 6.13 -10.27
CA LEU A 67 -9.32 5.63 -8.93
C LEU A 67 -8.90 6.65 -7.89
N THR A 68 -9.70 6.76 -6.84
CA THR A 68 -9.40 7.60 -5.68
C THR A 68 -9.04 6.70 -4.51
N VAL A 69 -7.90 6.97 -3.90
CA VAL A 69 -7.39 6.28 -2.71
C VAL A 69 -7.38 7.26 -1.55
N SER A 70 -7.95 6.86 -0.40
CA SER A 70 -8.00 7.73 0.79
C SER A 70 -6.91 7.42 1.81
N GLU A 71 -6.42 6.19 1.83
CA GLU A 71 -5.43 5.76 2.82
C GLU A 71 -4.57 4.61 2.28
N PHE A 72 -3.30 4.65 2.67
CA PHE A 72 -2.36 3.54 2.58
C PHE A 72 -1.96 3.15 4.00
N ALA A 73 -2.03 1.88 4.34
CA ALA A 73 -1.50 1.35 5.59
C ALA A 73 -0.71 0.08 5.28
N MET A 74 0.57 0.04 5.64
CA MET A 74 1.43 -1.09 5.29
C MET A 74 2.52 -1.38 6.32
N ASP A 75 2.87 -2.64 6.40
CA ASP A 75 4.06 -3.16 7.05
C ASP A 75 5.21 -3.23 6.04
N VAL A 76 6.41 -2.91 6.49
CA VAL A 76 7.63 -2.92 5.69
C VAL A 76 8.57 -3.98 6.22
N TYR A 77 9.05 -4.84 5.31
CA TYR A 77 9.98 -5.92 5.62
C TYR A 77 11.24 -5.77 4.76
N LEU A 78 12.41 -6.02 5.37
CA LEU A 78 13.68 -6.20 4.68
C LEU A 78 14.16 -7.64 4.92
N ASP A 79 14.40 -8.40 3.85
CA ASP A 79 14.76 -9.83 3.90
C ASP A 79 13.87 -10.66 4.84
N GLY A 80 12.57 -10.42 4.82
CA GLY A 80 11.60 -11.10 5.67
C GLY A 80 11.50 -10.57 7.11
N ILE A 81 12.37 -9.63 7.51
CA ILE A 81 12.34 -9.04 8.84
C ILE A 81 11.45 -7.80 8.81
N LYS A 82 10.41 -7.76 9.63
CA LYS A 82 9.57 -6.56 9.77
C LYS A 82 10.37 -5.45 10.43
N ILE A 83 10.59 -4.36 9.70
CA ILE A 83 11.35 -3.20 10.17
C ILE A 83 10.46 -2.09 10.72
N GLY A 84 9.22 -2.03 10.30
CA GLY A 84 8.28 -1.01 10.75
C GLY A 84 6.95 -1.07 10.02
N ASN A 85 6.15 -0.07 10.27
CA ASN A 85 4.90 0.18 9.55
C ASN A 85 4.85 1.66 9.16
N THR A 86 4.02 1.95 8.18
CA THR A 86 3.74 3.32 7.77
C THR A 86 2.30 3.41 7.28
N ALA A 87 1.74 4.61 7.42
CA ALA A 87 0.44 4.95 6.86
C ALA A 87 0.50 6.35 6.25
N LYS A 88 -0.28 6.56 5.21
CA LYS A 88 -0.46 7.85 4.57
C LYS A 88 -1.95 8.07 4.33
N GLN A 89 -2.49 9.12 4.91
CA GLN A 89 -3.88 9.52 4.76
C GLN A 89 -3.99 10.70 3.80
N GLY A 90 -5.10 10.79 3.11
CA GLY A 90 -5.43 11.84 2.16
C GLY A 90 -6.05 11.26 0.90
N GLU A 91 -6.80 12.06 0.18
CA GLU A 91 -7.38 11.65 -1.10
C GLU A 91 -6.35 11.81 -2.22
N TYR A 92 -6.04 10.71 -2.88
CA TYR A 92 -5.11 10.64 -4.00
C TYR A 92 -5.80 10.05 -5.21
N SER A 93 -5.72 10.72 -6.34
CA SER A 93 -6.22 10.18 -7.61
C SER A 93 -5.11 9.48 -8.36
N ILE A 94 -5.38 8.27 -8.83
CA ILE A 94 -4.53 7.55 -9.78
C ILE A 94 -5.26 7.57 -11.12
N PRO A 95 -4.74 8.29 -12.13
CA PRO A 95 -5.45 8.51 -13.38
C PRO A 95 -5.62 7.19 -14.16
N LYS A 96 -6.64 7.15 -15.00
CA LYS A 96 -6.83 6.06 -15.96
C LYS A 96 -5.59 5.93 -16.87
N TYR A 97 -5.13 4.71 -17.10
CA TYR A 97 -3.94 4.41 -17.91
C TYR A 97 -2.68 5.20 -17.48
N GLY A 98 -2.64 5.64 -16.23
CA GLY A 98 -1.54 6.45 -15.69
C GLY A 98 -0.95 5.86 -14.43
N SER A 99 -0.05 6.61 -13.82
CA SER A 99 0.56 6.24 -12.55
C SER A 99 0.59 7.41 -11.57
N ASN A 100 0.84 7.10 -10.31
CA ASN A 100 1.16 8.07 -9.28
C ASN A 100 2.28 7.53 -8.39
N ILE A 101 3.14 8.43 -7.92
CA ILE A 101 4.26 8.10 -7.03
C ILE A 101 3.92 8.54 -5.62
N PHE A 102 4.07 7.60 -4.70
CA PHE A 102 3.80 7.81 -3.28
C PHE A 102 5.09 7.69 -2.48
N THR A 103 5.33 8.68 -1.63
CA THR A 103 6.48 8.70 -0.72
C THR A 103 6.02 8.39 0.70
N PHE A 104 6.69 7.45 1.35
CA PHE A 104 6.39 6.99 2.70
C PHE A 104 7.64 7.09 3.57
N ASN A 105 7.46 7.53 4.81
CA ASN A 105 8.52 7.52 5.81
C ASN A 105 8.30 6.34 6.76
N VAL A 106 9.36 5.56 6.97
CA VAL A 106 9.37 4.39 7.84
C VAL A 106 10.44 4.56 8.89
N ARG A 107 10.05 4.48 10.17
CA ARG A 107 10.99 4.48 11.28
C ARG A 107 11.15 3.06 11.82
N ALA A 108 12.37 2.54 11.76
CA ALA A 108 12.73 1.24 12.25
C ALA A 108 13.47 1.36 13.60
N TYR A 109 12.80 1.01 14.69
CA TYR A 109 13.39 1.07 16.03
C TYR A 109 14.25 -0.17 16.30
N TYR A 110 15.49 0.02 16.75
CA TYR A 110 16.41 -1.07 17.08
C TYR A 110 15.86 -2.02 18.16
N LYS A 111 15.12 -1.50 19.12
CA LYS A 111 14.44 -2.32 20.13
C LYS A 111 13.49 -3.35 19.53
N THR A 112 12.78 -2.97 18.45
CA THR A 112 11.83 -3.85 17.77
C THR A 112 12.54 -4.88 16.90
N LEU A 113 13.71 -4.56 16.37
CA LEU A 113 14.48 -5.44 15.50
C LEU A 113 15.21 -6.55 16.27
N GLY A 114 15.57 -6.31 17.54
CA GLY A 114 16.23 -7.30 18.37
C GLY A 114 17.48 -7.91 17.71
N PRO A 115 17.64 -9.26 17.74
CA PRO A 115 18.77 -9.95 17.13
C PRO A 115 18.86 -9.76 15.60
N ALA A 116 17.75 -9.47 14.94
CA ALA A 116 17.70 -9.22 13.50
C ALA A 116 18.42 -7.94 13.09
N LEU A 117 18.71 -7.02 14.04
CA LEU A 117 19.45 -5.80 13.77
C LEU A 117 20.86 -6.07 13.22
N GLY A 118 21.57 -7.03 13.78
CA GLY A 118 22.92 -7.41 13.30
C GLY A 118 22.91 -7.88 11.86
N VAL A 119 21.93 -8.69 11.49
CA VAL A 119 21.71 -9.16 10.11
C VAL A 119 21.37 -7.99 9.19
N LEU A 120 20.51 -7.09 9.63
CA LEU A 120 20.10 -5.93 8.86
C LEU A 120 21.29 -4.98 8.59
N ILE A 121 22.06 -4.66 9.62
CA ILE A 121 23.24 -3.79 9.50
C ILE A 121 24.27 -4.39 8.56
N SER A 122 24.54 -5.70 8.66
CA SER A 122 25.48 -6.37 7.76
C SER A 122 25.05 -6.34 6.29
N LYS A 123 23.74 -6.29 6.05
CA LYS A 123 23.14 -6.25 4.69
C LYS A 123 22.95 -4.83 4.16
N ILE A 124 22.82 -3.81 5.00
CA ILE A 124 22.73 -2.41 4.55
C ILE A 124 23.95 -2.02 3.71
N GLY A 125 25.13 -2.57 4.00
CA GLY A 125 26.31 -2.41 3.14
C GLY A 125 26.26 -3.17 1.81
N GLN A 126 25.27 -4.06 1.62
CA GLN A 126 25.05 -4.90 0.44
C GLN A 126 23.63 -4.72 -0.12
N LEU A 127 23.16 -3.48 -0.20
CA LEU A 127 21.78 -3.13 -0.62
C LEU A 127 21.34 -3.77 -1.95
N ASN A 128 22.30 -4.16 -2.79
CA ASN A 128 22.04 -4.82 -4.07
C ASN A 128 21.40 -6.23 -3.94
N SER A 129 21.36 -6.80 -2.74
CA SER A 129 20.81 -8.14 -2.48
C SER A 129 19.65 -8.17 -1.49
N VAL A 130 19.23 -7.00 -0.97
CA VAL A 130 18.15 -6.91 0.03
C VAL A 130 16.79 -6.99 -0.65
N GLN A 131 15.97 -7.95 -0.22
CA GLN A 131 14.60 -8.06 -0.65
C GLN A 131 13.72 -7.14 0.20
N ILE A 132 12.93 -6.31 -0.45
CA ILE A 132 11.93 -5.45 0.19
C ILE A 132 10.56 -6.04 -0.06
N ARG A 133 9.78 -6.22 1.00
CA ARG A 133 8.39 -6.62 0.92
C ARG A 133 7.52 -5.59 1.62
N LEU A 134 6.46 -5.18 0.94
CA LEU A 134 5.44 -4.29 1.45
C LEU A 134 4.12 -5.03 1.51
N LYS A 135 3.54 -5.15 2.69
CA LYS A 135 2.27 -5.85 2.89
C LYS A 135 1.29 -4.95 3.60
N GLY A 136 0.14 -4.72 2.99
CA GLY A 136 -0.80 -3.77 3.56
C GLY A 136 -2.16 -3.72 2.89
N LYS A 137 -2.79 -2.55 3.02
CA LYS A 137 -4.11 -2.26 2.46
C LYS A 137 -4.12 -0.86 1.86
N LEU A 138 -4.81 -0.75 0.73
CA LEU A 138 -5.24 0.51 0.12
C LEU A 138 -6.72 0.68 0.38
N TYR A 139 -7.16 1.88 0.74
CA TYR A 139 -8.59 2.19 0.86
C TYR A 139 -9.02 2.92 -0.41
N VAL A 140 -9.72 2.19 -1.27
CA VAL A 140 -10.13 2.67 -2.60
C VAL A 140 -11.59 3.05 -2.59
N GLN A 141 -11.92 4.18 -3.20
CA GLN A 141 -13.29 4.64 -3.33
C GLN A 141 -14.08 3.71 -4.27
N THR A 142 -15.13 3.10 -3.74
CA THR A 142 -16.00 2.18 -4.47
C THR A 142 -17.25 2.87 -5.01
N VAL A 143 -17.79 3.79 -4.23
CA VAL A 143 -18.86 4.73 -4.59
C VAL A 143 -18.55 6.07 -3.92
N PRO A 144 -19.13 7.19 -4.36
CA PRO A 144 -18.86 8.48 -3.73
C PRO A 144 -18.99 8.45 -2.21
N GLY A 145 -17.89 8.79 -1.51
CA GLY A 145 -17.81 8.81 -0.06
C GLY A 145 -17.64 7.44 0.64
N VAL A 146 -17.58 6.32 -0.09
CA VAL A 146 -17.40 4.98 0.47
C VAL A 146 -16.08 4.38 0.01
N PHE A 147 -15.21 4.03 0.95
CA PHE A 147 -13.91 3.42 0.69
C PHE A 147 -13.89 1.96 1.17
N ALA A 148 -13.35 1.08 0.37
CA ALA A 148 -13.16 -0.33 0.70
C ALA A 148 -11.67 -0.68 0.78
N PRO A 149 -11.25 -1.50 1.76
CA PRO A 149 -9.87 -1.94 1.87
C PRO A 149 -9.54 -2.97 0.78
N VAL A 150 -8.45 -2.74 0.08
CA VAL A 150 -7.87 -3.66 -0.91
C VAL A 150 -6.50 -4.09 -0.42
N PRO A 151 -6.31 -5.38 -0.13
CA PRO A 151 -5.02 -5.88 0.31
C PRO A 151 -4.02 -5.88 -0.83
N PHE A 152 -2.74 -5.63 -0.52
CA PHE A 152 -1.62 -5.81 -1.43
C PHE A 152 -0.44 -6.47 -0.71
N ASP A 153 0.39 -7.16 -1.48
CA ASP A 153 1.62 -7.81 -1.02
C ASP A 153 2.63 -7.74 -2.17
N ILE A 154 3.60 -6.85 -2.05
CA ILE A 154 4.57 -6.55 -3.08
C ILE A 154 5.95 -6.93 -2.57
N THR A 155 6.70 -7.64 -3.39
CA THR A 155 8.10 -7.96 -3.11
C THR A 155 8.95 -7.52 -4.29
N ASP A 156 10.02 -6.77 -3.99
CA ASP A 156 10.99 -6.32 -4.98
C ASP A 156 12.41 -6.44 -4.42
N THR A 157 13.39 -6.48 -5.31
CA THR A 157 14.79 -6.49 -4.91
C THR A 157 15.39 -5.10 -4.99
N ALA A 158 16.16 -4.72 -3.99
CA ALA A 158 16.77 -3.39 -3.87
C ALA A 158 17.80 -3.04 -4.99
N ILE A 159 18.04 -3.94 -5.93
CA ILE A 159 19.02 -3.77 -7.03
C ILE A 159 18.78 -2.49 -7.84
N ASN A 160 17.53 -2.06 -7.96
CA ASN A 160 17.18 -0.86 -8.71
C ASN A 160 17.36 0.44 -7.91
N LEU A 161 17.57 0.34 -6.61
CA LEU A 161 17.54 1.48 -5.70
C LEU A 161 18.83 2.31 -5.71
N TYR A 162 19.98 1.66 -5.93
CA TYR A 162 21.27 2.34 -5.94
C TYR A 162 21.58 3.05 -7.26
N LYS A 163 21.03 2.56 -8.38
CA LYS A 163 21.24 3.15 -9.71
C LYS A 163 20.52 4.47 -9.95
N GLN A 164 19.53 4.80 -9.12
CA GLN A 164 18.75 6.04 -9.28
C GLN A 164 19.30 7.22 -8.48
N PHE A 165 20.30 7.01 -7.64
CA PHE A 165 20.88 8.04 -6.74
C PHE A 165 22.32 8.46 -7.07
N ASN A 166 22.89 7.98 -8.20
CA ASN A 166 24.21 8.41 -8.72
C ASN A 166 24.04 9.19 -10.03
#